data_b6137650554d099adb91d524731c76e2
#
_entry.id   b6137650554d099adb91d524731c76e2
#
_cell.length_a   1.000
_cell.length_b   1.000
_cell.length_c   1.000
_cell.angle_alpha   90.00
_cell.angle_beta   90.00
_cell.angle_gamma   90.00
#
_symmetry.space_group_name_H-M   'P 1'
#
loop_
_entity.id
_entity.type
_entity.pdbx_description
1 polymer ?
#
loop_
_entity_poly.entity_id
_entity_poly.type
_entity_poly.pdbx_seq_one_letter_code
_entity_poly.pdbx_strand_id
1 'polypeptide(L)'
;MNYHIISHEWLTIAKVQEIIEKNIKIKIGEQAEQAVIKCRNFLDTKMKDIGRPVYGVTTGFGSLCNITIPLEDLSQLQHNLVMSHACGTGDKVRPEIVKLMLLLKIQSLCYGHSGVQLETVKRLADMFNCNIIPVVYQQGSLGASGDLAPLAHMCLPIIGMGEVYYKGNIRNAADVWAEMGWEPIRLKSKEGLALLNGTQFMSAHAVWSIINARRISDWADVIGTMSLEAYDGRIEPFLPQVHRVRPHQGQIETAGRILDMMKDSQIAANAKSHVQDPYSFRCMPQVHGAAKDTLRYVSSVIETEINSATDNPTVFPDEDLIISAGNFHGEPIAIPMDMLAIAMSELSNISERRIYRLISGQRGLPSFLIAKSGINSGFMIPQYTAASIVSQSKGLCTPASVDSIPSSQSQEDHVSMGANAATKLVKVIENTERVLAIELFNAAQALEFRRPLKSSPYIEHVHDEYRKIVPFISDDTYMHPYIEKSVEFLRK
;
A
#
# COMPACT_ATOMS: atom_id res chain seq x y z
N MET A 1 26.85 2.59 -11.12
CA MET A 1 25.68 2.32 -10.25
C MET A 1 24.72 3.49 -10.38
N ASN A 2 23.44 3.23 -10.59
CA ASN A 2 22.42 4.28 -10.68
C ASN A 2 21.93 4.57 -9.27
N TYR A 3 21.95 5.84 -8.83
CA TYR A 3 21.45 6.28 -7.54
C TYR A 3 20.26 7.19 -7.73
N HIS A 4 19.26 7.04 -6.87
CA HIS A 4 18.25 8.10 -6.69
C HIS A 4 18.80 9.12 -5.68
N ILE A 5 18.77 10.39 -6.06
CA ILE A 5 19.21 11.49 -5.20
C ILE A 5 18.01 11.98 -4.38
N ILE A 6 18.09 11.83 -3.06
CA ILE A 6 17.11 12.40 -2.13
C ILE A 6 17.30 13.93 -2.17
N SER A 7 16.25 14.64 -2.53
CA SER A 7 16.25 16.10 -2.72
C SER A 7 14.91 16.70 -2.28
N HIS A 8 14.74 18.01 -2.45
CA HIS A 8 13.47 18.70 -2.23
C HIS A 8 12.54 18.67 -3.46
N GLU A 9 12.95 17.98 -4.54
CA GLU A 9 12.07 17.74 -5.68
C GLU A 9 10.92 16.82 -5.31
N TRP A 10 9.78 17.04 -5.98
CA TRP A 10 8.56 16.24 -5.73
C TRP A 10 8.76 14.77 -6.03
N LEU A 11 8.62 13.95 -5.01
CA LEU A 11 8.72 12.49 -5.10
C LEU A 11 7.36 11.91 -5.48
N THR A 12 7.23 11.29 -6.66
CA THR A 12 6.00 10.63 -7.09
C THR A 12 5.94 9.17 -6.63
N ILE A 13 4.73 8.61 -6.47
CA ILE A 13 4.56 7.17 -6.18
C ILE A 13 5.19 6.31 -7.27
N ALA A 14 5.12 6.73 -8.54
CA ALA A 14 5.77 6.04 -9.65
C ALA A 14 7.30 5.98 -9.48
N LYS A 15 7.91 7.07 -8.99
CA LYS A 15 9.35 7.09 -8.70
C LYS A 15 9.71 6.20 -7.51
N VAL A 16 8.88 6.20 -6.46
CA VAL A 16 9.05 5.28 -5.33
C VAL A 16 8.98 3.82 -5.80
N GLN A 17 8.00 3.48 -6.63
CA GLN A 17 7.86 2.15 -7.24
C GLN A 17 9.13 1.76 -8.01
N GLU A 18 9.63 2.64 -8.86
CA GLU A 18 10.86 2.40 -9.62
C GLU A 18 12.07 2.13 -8.71
N ILE A 19 12.22 2.90 -7.62
CA ILE A 19 13.32 2.73 -6.65
C ILE A 19 13.26 1.34 -6.02
N ILE A 20 12.08 0.91 -5.59
CA ILE A 20 11.91 -0.37 -4.90
C ILE A 20 12.05 -1.55 -5.85
N GLU A 21 11.35 -1.55 -7.00
CA GLU A 21 11.34 -2.67 -7.95
C GLU A 21 12.71 -2.90 -8.60
N LYS A 22 13.41 -1.83 -8.96
CA LYS A 22 14.76 -1.90 -9.55
C LYS A 22 15.87 -1.94 -8.50
N ASN A 23 15.52 -1.98 -7.21
CA ASN A 23 16.47 -1.95 -6.09
C ASN A 23 17.53 -0.85 -6.23
N ILE A 24 17.07 0.36 -6.61
CA ILE A 24 17.95 1.53 -6.82
C ILE A 24 18.46 1.99 -5.47
N LYS A 25 19.78 2.19 -5.35
CA LYS A 25 20.38 2.78 -4.16
C LYS A 25 20.04 4.27 -4.07
N ILE A 26 20.03 4.80 -2.86
CA ILE A 26 19.76 6.21 -2.58
C ILE A 26 21.03 6.92 -2.12
N LYS A 27 21.11 8.22 -2.41
CA LYS A 27 22.13 9.14 -1.90
C LYS A 27 21.47 10.45 -1.51
N ILE A 28 21.85 10.99 -0.35
CA ILE A 28 21.36 12.31 0.08
C ILE A 28 22.03 13.36 -0.80
N GLY A 29 21.24 14.23 -1.41
CA GLY A 29 21.72 15.33 -2.23
C GLY A 29 22.33 16.44 -1.38
N GLU A 30 23.25 17.21 -1.96
CA GLU A 30 23.98 18.27 -1.24
C GLU A 30 23.04 19.30 -0.61
N GLN A 31 22.02 19.75 -1.32
CA GLN A 31 21.02 20.68 -0.80
C GLN A 31 20.29 20.11 0.43
N ALA A 32 19.93 18.85 0.40
CA ALA A 32 19.28 18.16 1.52
C ALA A 32 20.23 17.99 2.71
N GLU A 33 21.51 17.64 2.48
CA GLU A 33 22.53 17.59 3.53
C GLU A 33 22.69 18.96 4.21
N GLN A 34 22.78 20.03 3.42
CA GLN A 34 22.93 21.40 3.97
C GLN A 34 21.67 21.81 4.75
N ALA A 35 20.47 21.47 4.31
CA ALA A 35 19.23 21.75 5.05
C ALA A 35 19.20 21.04 6.41
N VAL A 36 19.57 19.74 6.46
CA VAL A 36 19.65 18.97 7.70
C VAL A 36 20.69 19.59 8.65
N ILE A 37 21.91 19.90 8.17
CA ILE A 37 22.97 20.52 8.96
C ILE A 37 22.55 21.87 9.52
N LYS A 38 21.95 22.72 8.68
CA LYS A 38 21.45 24.04 9.06
C LYS A 38 20.42 23.95 10.18
N CYS A 39 19.44 23.06 10.02
CA CYS A 39 18.39 22.84 11.02
C CYS A 39 18.96 22.33 12.35
N ARG A 40 19.90 21.39 12.34
CA ARG A 40 20.56 20.88 13.55
C ARG A 40 21.36 21.98 14.24
N ASN A 41 22.18 22.72 13.51
CA ASN A 41 22.99 23.80 14.06
C ASN A 41 22.14 24.92 14.68
N PHE A 42 21.04 25.28 14.04
CA PHE A 42 20.07 26.22 14.57
C PHE A 42 19.52 25.75 15.92
N LEU A 43 19.08 24.48 15.99
CA LEU A 43 18.53 23.91 17.21
C LEU A 43 19.59 23.86 18.34
N ASP A 44 20.84 23.42 18.04
CA ASP A 44 21.94 23.37 19.00
C ASP A 44 22.31 24.77 19.53
N THR A 45 22.22 25.80 18.71
CA THR A 45 22.46 27.19 19.11
C THR A 45 21.34 27.70 19.99
N LYS A 46 20.09 27.54 19.55
CA LYS A 46 18.92 27.98 20.31
C LYS A 46 18.84 27.37 21.70
N MET A 47 19.18 26.08 21.84
CA MET A 47 19.15 25.42 23.17
C MET A 47 20.10 26.07 24.20
N LYS A 48 21.18 26.71 23.79
CA LYS A 48 22.11 27.39 24.71
C LYS A 48 21.51 28.68 25.30
N ASP A 49 20.61 29.33 24.57
CA ASP A 49 20.06 30.64 24.90
C ASP A 49 18.57 30.60 25.29
N ILE A 50 17.94 29.41 25.27
CA ILE A 50 16.53 29.27 25.57
C ILE A 50 16.27 29.40 27.08
N GLY A 51 15.77 30.57 27.48
CA GLY A 51 15.31 30.85 28.85
C GLY A 51 13.92 30.29 29.19
N ARG A 52 13.28 29.51 28.27
CA ARG A 52 11.95 28.91 28.44
C ARG A 52 11.91 27.46 27.93
N PRO A 53 11.07 26.60 28.52
CA PRO A 53 10.88 25.23 28.03
C PRO A 53 10.39 25.21 26.56
N VAL A 54 10.96 24.30 25.76
CA VAL A 54 10.52 24.03 24.37
C VAL A 54 10.12 22.58 24.28
N TYR A 55 8.86 22.35 23.87
CA TYR A 55 8.27 21.03 23.74
C TYR A 55 9.16 20.06 22.94
N GLY A 56 9.41 18.89 23.49
CA GLY A 56 10.16 17.83 22.81
C GLY A 56 11.63 18.12 22.54
N VAL A 57 12.14 19.27 22.98
CA VAL A 57 13.54 19.69 22.88
C VAL A 57 14.19 19.74 24.27
N THR A 58 13.57 20.46 25.22
CA THR A 58 14.02 20.61 26.61
C THR A 58 12.95 20.15 27.62
N THR A 59 11.89 19.50 27.17
CA THR A 59 10.82 18.96 28.02
C THR A 59 10.58 17.49 27.73
N GLY A 60 9.82 16.83 28.61
CA GLY A 60 9.21 15.53 28.32
C GLY A 60 8.18 15.62 27.20
N PHE A 61 7.52 14.49 26.91
CA PHE A 61 6.64 14.29 25.76
C PHE A 61 5.19 14.03 26.21
N GLY A 62 4.22 14.28 25.31
CA GLY A 62 2.81 14.06 25.57
C GLY A 62 2.35 14.81 26.83
N SER A 63 1.73 14.12 27.76
CA SER A 63 1.30 14.69 29.05
C SER A 63 2.45 15.17 29.95
N LEU A 64 3.69 14.78 29.68
CA LEU A 64 4.90 15.20 30.41
C LEU A 64 5.53 16.49 29.85
N CYS A 65 4.85 17.20 28.96
CA CYS A 65 5.35 18.39 28.25
C CYS A 65 5.73 19.56 29.17
N ASN A 66 5.23 19.59 30.39
CA ASN A 66 5.53 20.61 31.39
C ASN A 66 6.75 20.28 32.30
N ILE A 67 7.37 19.10 32.13
CA ILE A 67 8.54 18.68 32.88
C ILE A 67 9.80 19.07 32.13
N THR A 68 10.56 20.03 32.65
CA THR A 68 11.84 20.44 32.06
C THR A 68 12.94 19.41 32.38
N ILE A 69 13.73 19.06 31.37
CA ILE A 69 14.81 18.07 31.44
C ILE A 69 16.17 18.81 31.48
N PRO A 70 17.10 18.48 32.38
CA PRO A 70 18.46 19.02 32.36
C PRO A 70 19.19 18.73 31.05
N LEU A 71 20.06 19.62 30.61
CA LEU A 71 20.77 19.50 29.33
C LEU A 71 21.64 18.23 29.24
N GLU A 72 22.23 17.81 30.36
CA GLU A 72 23.01 16.57 30.47
C GLU A 72 22.20 15.31 30.23
N ASP A 73 20.89 15.33 30.53
CA ASP A 73 19.99 14.18 30.41
C ASP A 73 19.27 14.09 29.06
N LEU A 74 19.36 15.12 28.21
CA LEU A 74 18.63 15.17 26.96
C LEU A 74 18.95 14.00 26.00
N SER A 75 20.22 13.58 25.94
CA SER A 75 20.61 12.43 25.12
C SER A 75 20.02 11.12 25.68
N GLN A 76 20.05 10.92 26.99
CA GLN A 76 19.47 9.75 27.63
C GLN A 76 17.95 9.72 27.43
N LEU A 77 17.29 10.87 27.53
CA LEU A 77 15.85 10.98 27.23
C LEU A 77 15.50 10.47 25.82
N GLN A 78 16.28 10.82 24.79
CA GLN A 78 16.04 10.38 23.42
C GLN A 78 16.22 8.86 23.27
N HIS A 79 17.23 8.27 23.89
CA HIS A 79 17.43 6.82 23.94
C HIS A 79 16.25 6.12 24.64
N ASN A 80 15.86 6.60 25.81
CA ASN A 80 14.74 6.05 26.58
C ASN A 80 13.43 6.11 25.78
N LEU A 81 13.21 7.20 25.03
CA LEU A 81 12.05 7.37 24.18
C LEU A 81 11.97 6.27 23.11
N VAL A 82 13.05 6.04 22.37
CA VAL A 82 13.09 4.99 21.34
C VAL A 82 12.85 3.60 21.95
N MET A 83 13.49 3.29 23.07
CA MET A 83 13.33 2.00 23.75
C MET A 83 11.91 1.77 24.27
N SER A 84 11.35 2.74 24.99
CA SER A 84 10.05 2.60 25.66
C SER A 84 8.88 2.59 24.69
N HIS A 85 9.02 3.20 23.51
CA HIS A 85 7.98 3.26 22.48
C HIS A 85 8.03 2.06 21.53
N ALA A 86 9.09 1.27 21.51
CA ALA A 86 9.19 0.05 20.71
C ALA A 86 8.44 -1.10 21.40
N CYS A 87 7.12 -0.95 21.54
CA CYS A 87 6.22 -1.86 22.23
C CYS A 87 5.12 -2.47 21.32
N GLY A 88 5.32 -2.38 20.00
CA GLY A 88 4.41 -2.97 19.01
C GLY A 88 4.33 -4.50 19.11
N THR A 89 3.20 -5.06 18.70
CA THR A 89 2.90 -6.49 18.80
C THR A 89 2.12 -7.00 17.57
N GLY A 90 1.71 -8.27 17.58
CA GLY A 90 0.98 -8.92 16.49
C GLY A 90 1.91 -9.38 15.37
N ASP A 91 1.37 -9.47 14.15
CA ASP A 91 2.11 -9.92 12.98
C ASP A 91 3.23 -8.93 12.61
N LYS A 92 4.33 -9.45 12.08
CA LYS A 92 5.40 -8.64 11.52
C LYS A 92 4.93 -7.94 10.25
N VAL A 93 5.34 -6.68 10.09
CA VAL A 93 5.15 -5.94 8.84
C VAL A 93 6.06 -6.54 7.76
N ARG A 94 5.57 -6.61 6.54
CA ARG A 94 6.35 -7.10 5.39
C ARG A 94 7.62 -6.29 5.19
N PRO A 95 8.77 -6.93 4.95
CA PRO A 95 10.05 -6.23 4.76
C PRO A 95 10.01 -5.15 3.66
N GLU A 96 9.26 -5.38 2.58
CA GLU A 96 9.10 -4.41 1.49
C GLU A 96 8.37 -3.13 1.94
N ILE A 97 7.39 -3.23 2.85
CA ILE A 97 6.71 -2.07 3.43
C ILE A 97 7.64 -1.34 4.40
N VAL A 98 8.42 -2.06 5.22
CA VAL A 98 9.40 -1.44 6.11
C VAL A 98 10.52 -0.75 5.32
N LYS A 99 10.91 -1.29 4.16
CA LYS A 99 11.85 -0.61 3.26
C LYS A 99 11.27 0.71 2.73
N LEU A 100 9.97 0.75 2.43
CA LEU A 100 9.26 1.99 2.11
C LEU A 100 9.24 2.96 3.30
N MET A 101 8.99 2.48 4.53
CA MET A 101 9.06 3.31 5.74
C MET A 101 10.42 4.01 5.87
N LEU A 102 11.53 3.28 5.66
CA LEU A 102 12.89 3.84 5.68
C LEU A 102 13.04 4.95 4.63
N LEU A 103 12.66 4.68 3.38
CA LEU A 103 12.77 5.66 2.28
C LEU A 103 11.97 6.93 2.58
N LEU A 104 10.72 6.80 3.00
CA LEU A 104 9.84 7.93 3.28
C LEU A 104 10.29 8.71 4.52
N LYS A 105 10.85 8.03 5.54
CA LYS A 105 11.43 8.71 6.70
C LYS A 105 12.67 9.51 6.33
N ILE A 106 13.56 8.96 5.52
CA ILE A 106 14.73 9.67 5.00
C ILE A 106 14.31 10.90 4.21
N GLN A 107 13.33 10.76 3.31
CA GLN A 107 12.79 11.86 2.52
C GLN A 107 12.27 12.99 3.42
N SER A 108 11.43 12.66 4.40
CA SER A 108 10.84 13.63 5.33
C SER A 108 11.90 14.36 6.17
N LEU A 109 12.91 13.64 6.70
CA LEU A 109 14.00 14.24 7.48
C LEU A 109 14.89 15.16 6.62
N CYS A 110 15.04 14.85 5.33
CA CYS A 110 15.86 15.61 4.40
C CYS A 110 15.28 16.98 4.02
N TYR A 111 14.02 17.27 4.35
CA TYR A 111 13.47 18.63 4.20
C TYR A 111 14.09 19.66 5.17
N GLY A 112 14.80 19.20 6.21
CA GLY A 112 15.53 20.08 7.11
C GLY A 112 14.67 20.81 8.14
N HIS A 113 13.56 20.19 8.58
CA HIS A 113 12.64 20.74 9.59
C HIS A 113 12.61 19.95 10.90
N SER A 114 13.37 18.86 11.00
CA SER A 114 13.27 17.89 12.10
C SER A 114 14.37 18.05 13.17
N GLY A 115 15.46 18.74 12.87
CA GLY A 115 16.57 18.97 13.82
C GLY A 115 17.40 17.73 14.13
N VAL A 116 17.47 16.75 13.24
CA VAL A 116 18.30 15.55 13.36
C VAL A 116 19.74 15.80 12.95
N GLN A 117 20.67 14.97 13.43
CA GLN A 117 22.04 14.92 12.95
C GLN A 117 22.09 14.34 11.52
N LEU A 118 23.02 14.83 10.70
CA LEU A 118 23.22 14.25 9.37
C LEU A 118 23.66 12.78 9.44
N GLU A 119 24.42 12.40 10.45
CA GLU A 119 24.85 11.03 10.69
C GLU A 119 23.66 10.07 10.84
N THR A 120 22.62 10.48 11.58
CA THR A 120 21.38 9.71 11.75
C THR A 120 20.67 9.44 10.43
N VAL A 121 20.57 10.48 9.58
CA VAL A 121 19.95 10.34 8.24
C VAL A 121 20.80 9.45 7.34
N LYS A 122 22.13 9.59 7.36
CA LYS A 122 23.06 8.73 6.61
C LYS A 122 22.96 7.27 7.06
N ARG A 123 22.83 6.98 8.36
CA ARG A 123 22.64 5.61 8.85
C ARG A 123 21.36 4.98 8.33
N LEU A 124 20.25 5.72 8.30
CA LEU A 124 18.99 5.23 7.68
C LEU A 124 19.19 4.92 6.19
N ALA A 125 19.91 5.79 5.46
CA ALA A 125 20.21 5.58 4.05
C ALA A 125 21.12 4.37 3.82
N ASP A 126 22.10 4.14 4.68
CA ASP A 126 22.99 2.97 4.64
C ASP A 126 22.21 1.69 4.93
N MET A 127 21.29 1.68 5.91
CA MET A 127 20.41 0.55 6.17
C MET A 127 19.55 0.22 4.94
N PHE A 128 18.94 1.23 4.31
CA PHE A 128 18.18 1.08 3.06
C PHE A 128 19.03 0.47 1.95
N ASN A 129 20.23 1.02 1.72
CA ASN A 129 21.15 0.63 0.64
C ASN A 129 21.75 -0.77 0.84
N CYS A 130 21.91 -1.21 2.08
CA CYS A 130 22.44 -2.53 2.45
C CYS A 130 21.35 -3.59 2.62
N ASN A 131 20.06 -3.25 2.39
CA ASN A 131 18.91 -4.11 2.68
C ASN A 131 18.91 -4.63 4.12
N ILE A 132 19.29 -3.80 5.07
CA ILE A 132 19.18 -4.07 6.50
C ILE A 132 17.82 -3.49 6.94
N ILE A 133 16.81 -4.35 6.99
CA ILE A 133 15.41 -3.94 7.18
C ILE A 133 14.98 -4.24 8.61
N PRO A 134 14.63 -3.23 9.42
CA PRO A 134 14.16 -3.44 10.78
C PRO A 134 12.92 -4.34 10.88
N VAL A 135 12.82 -5.11 11.97
CA VAL A 135 11.60 -5.84 12.28
C VAL A 135 10.62 -4.89 12.95
N VAL A 136 9.45 -4.72 12.31
CA VAL A 136 8.36 -3.85 12.77
C VAL A 136 7.10 -4.69 12.91
N TYR A 137 6.22 -4.32 13.86
CA TYR A 137 4.97 -5.04 14.13
C TYR A 137 3.75 -4.21 13.70
N GLN A 138 2.65 -4.89 13.36
CA GLN A 138 1.47 -4.25 12.79
C GLN A 138 0.62 -3.48 13.80
N GLN A 139 0.66 -3.87 15.09
CA GLN A 139 -0.17 -3.28 16.14
C GLN A 139 0.68 -2.42 17.07
N GLY A 140 0.19 -1.23 17.43
CA GLY A 140 0.85 -0.33 18.37
C GLY A 140 0.73 1.15 18.02
N SER A 141 0.13 1.52 16.89
CA SER A 141 -0.12 2.93 16.53
C SER A 141 -1.62 3.24 16.54
N LEU A 142 -1.99 4.39 17.12
CA LEU A 142 -3.31 5.00 17.03
C LEU A 142 -3.38 6.06 15.90
N GLY A 143 -2.24 6.40 15.29
CA GLY A 143 -2.14 7.54 14.38
C GLY A 143 -2.42 8.88 15.07
N ALA A 144 -2.14 8.96 16.37
CA ALA A 144 -2.32 10.14 17.23
C ALA A 144 -1.18 11.14 17.02
N SER A 145 -0.01 10.85 17.61
CA SER A 145 1.24 11.58 17.36
C SER A 145 2.03 10.99 16.17
N GLY A 146 1.32 10.54 15.15
CA GLY A 146 1.84 9.69 14.08
C GLY A 146 2.00 8.23 14.55
N ASP A 147 2.97 7.55 13.98
CA ASP A 147 3.17 6.11 14.09
C ASP A 147 4.23 5.73 15.13
N LEU A 148 4.09 6.18 16.39
CA LEU A 148 5.14 6.12 17.40
C LEU A 148 5.77 4.73 17.56
N ALA A 149 4.99 3.70 17.90
CA ALA A 149 5.53 2.38 18.18
C ALA A 149 6.15 1.70 16.92
N PRO A 150 5.52 1.68 15.74
CA PRO A 150 6.15 1.15 14.53
C PRO A 150 7.45 1.87 14.15
N LEU A 151 7.48 3.20 14.23
CA LEU A 151 8.67 3.98 13.93
C LEU A 151 9.76 3.79 15.00
N ALA A 152 9.40 3.57 16.27
CA ALA A 152 10.35 3.20 17.31
C ALA A 152 11.05 1.87 16.96
N HIS A 153 10.28 0.83 16.59
CA HIS A 153 10.85 -0.43 16.13
C HIS A 153 11.77 -0.25 14.92
N MET A 154 11.37 0.57 13.95
CA MET A 154 12.19 0.88 12.77
C MET A 154 13.52 1.55 13.17
N CYS A 155 13.53 2.35 14.21
CA CYS A 155 14.69 3.15 14.64
C CYS A 155 15.55 2.49 15.73
N LEU A 156 15.09 1.43 16.43
CA LEU A 156 15.89 0.69 17.40
C LEU A 156 17.31 0.34 16.91
N PRO A 157 17.49 -0.13 15.64
CA PRO A 157 18.82 -0.46 15.15
C PRO A 157 19.80 0.72 15.15
N ILE A 158 19.32 1.97 15.00
CA ILE A 158 20.19 3.17 15.03
C ILE A 158 20.98 3.24 16.35
N ILE A 159 20.34 2.85 17.46
CA ILE A 159 20.95 2.81 18.79
C ILE A 159 21.51 1.42 19.15
N GLY A 160 21.66 0.52 18.16
CA GLY A 160 22.26 -0.81 18.35
C GLY A 160 21.34 -1.85 18.97
N MET A 161 20.01 -1.64 18.93
CA MET A 161 19.02 -2.52 19.57
C MET A 161 18.03 -3.09 18.53
N GLY A 162 17.20 -4.05 18.95
CA GLY A 162 16.16 -4.64 18.12
C GLY A 162 16.68 -5.67 17.13
N GLU A 163 15.80 -6.06 16.20
CA GLU A 163 16.06 -7.09 15.19
C GLU A 163 15.96 -6.52 13.79
N VAL A 164 16.70 -7.10 12.85
CA VAL A 164 16.71 -6.74 11.44
C VAL A 164 16.66 -7.97 10.54
N TYR A 165 15.98 -7.87 9.40
CA TYR A 165 16.17 -8.78 8.28
C TYR A 165 17.49 -8.45 7.59
N TYR A 166 18.41 -9.40 7.56
CA TYR A 166 19.70 -9.28 6.90
C TYR A 166 20.13 -10.61 6.30
N LYS A 167 20.48 -10.62 5.01
CA LYS A 167 20.89 -11.83 4.26
C LYS A 167 19.88 -12.99 4.40
N GLY A 168 18.57 -12.67 4.33
CA GLY A 168 17.48 -13.66 4.39
C GLY A 168 17.10 -14.16 5.79
N ASN A 169 17.75 -13.70 6.84
CA ASN A 169 17.49 -14.09 8.22
C ASN A 169 17.13 -12.90 9.11
N ILE A 170 16.42 -13.16 10.21
CA ILE A 170 16.24 -12.18 11.30
C ILE A 170 17.43 -12.33 12.24
N ARG A 171 18.08 -11.20 12.54
CA ARG A 171 19.26 -11.13 13.41
C ARG A 171 19.17 -9.94 14.36
N ASN A 172 19.84 -10.01 15.51
CA ASN A 172 20.03 -8.85 16.37
C ASN A 172 20.78 -7.73 15.61
N ALA A 173 20.33 -6.49 15.77
CA ALA A 173 20.98 -5.35 15.14
C ALA A 173 22.43 -5.18 15.59
N ALA A 174 22.72 -5.40 16.89
CA ALA A 174 24.07 -5.33 17.42
C ALA A 174 25.06 -6.28 16.71
N ASP A 175 24.63 -7.52 16.43
CA ASP A 175 25.47 -8.50 15.73
C ASP A 175 25.75 -8.09 14.27
N VAL A 176 24.74 -7.51 13.62
CA VAL A 176 24.88 -7.00 12.24
C VAL A 176 25.77 -5.76 12.23
N TRP A 177 25.66 -4.86 13.23
CA TRP A 177 26.53 -3.68 13.37
C TRP A 177 28.00 -4.10 13.55
N ALA A 178 28.26 -5.09 14.41
CA ALA A 178 29.61 -5.63 14.58
C ALA A 178 30.18 -6.21 13.28
N GLU A 179 29.36 -6.93 12.49
CA GLU A 179 29.76 -7.46 11.15
C GLU A 179 30.05 -6.33 10.16
N MET A 180 29.26 -5.25 10.18
CA MET A 180 29.40 -4.09 9.29
C MET A 180 30.48 -3.09 9.73
N GLY A 181 31.02 -3.22 10.92
CA GLY A 181 31.91 -2.23 11.53
C GLY A 181 31.20 -0.92 11.85
N TRP A 182 29.92 -0.99 12.18
CA TRP A 182 29.13 0.19 12.54
C TRP A 182 28.96 0.32 14.05
N GLU A 183 29.05 1.56 14.55
CA GLU A 183 28.78 1.86 15.95
C GLU A 183 27.34 2.39 16.11
N PRO A 184 26.68 2.11 17.25
CA PRO A 184 25.41 2.75 17.59
C PRO A 184 25.55 4.27 17.63
N ILE A 185 24.53 4.98 17.13
CA ILE A 185 24.50 6.44 17.16
C ILE A 185 23.97 6.92 18.50
N ARG A 186 24.70 7.86 19.11
CA ARG A 186 24.23 8.60 20.27
C ARG A 186 23.30 9.74 19.83
N LEU A 187 22.01 9.59 20.12
CA LEU A 187 21.00 10.58 19.76
C LEU A 187 21.18 11.88 20.55
N LYS A 188 21.05 13.02 19.89
CA LYS A 188 20.99 14.36 20.49
C LYS A 188 19.54 14.74 20.80
N SER A 189 19.36 15.88 21.47
CA SER A 189 18.04 16.44 21.77
C SER A 189 17.13 16.47 20.53
N LYS A 190 15.85 16.19 20.70
CA LYS A 190 14.81 16.10 19.68
C LYS A 190 14.92 14.90 18.71
N GLU A 191 16.08 14.24 18.58
CA GLU A 191 16.24 13.21 17.54
C GLU A 191 15.35 11.98 17.76
N GLY A 192 15.23 11.50 19.00
CA GLY A 192 14.29 10.41 19.30
C GLY A 192 12.88 10.74 18.83
N LEU A 193 12.39 11.93 19.21
CA LEU A 193 11.05 12.36 18.79
C LEU A 193 10.94 12.54 17.26
N ALA A 194 11.94 13.14 16.60
CA ALA A 194 11.96 13.29 15.15
C ALA A 194 11.93 11.93 14.40
N LEU A 195 12.54 10.91 14.97
CA LEU A 195 12.55 9.55 14.43
C LEU A 195 11.20 8.84 14.59
N LEU A 196 10.54 8.98 15.75
CA LEU A 196 9.32 8.27 16.10
C LEU A 196 8.04 8.98 15.63
N ASN A 197 8.06 10.31 15.60
CA ASN A 197 6.91 11.13 15.24
C ASN A 197 6.78 11.20 13.73
N GLY A 198 5.55 11.13 13.21
CA GLY A 198 5.26 11.18 11.77
C GLY A 198 4.46 9.99 11.26
N THR A 199 4.11 10.01 9.99
CA THR A 199 3.10 9.15 9.36
C THR A 199 3.70 8.06 8.46
N GLN A 200 4.99 7.77 8.57
CA GLN A 200 5.70 6.93 7.58
C GLN A 200 5.29 5.45 7.60
N PHE A 201 4.74 4.93 8.70
CA PHE A 201 4.15 3.59 8.72
C PHE A 201 2.85 3.57 7.88
N MET A 202 1.92 4.48 8.14
CA MET A 202 0.69 4.63 7.39
C MET A 202 0.95 4.92 5.91
N SER A 203 1.85 5.88 5.62
CA SER A 203 2.21 6.28 4.25
C SER A 203 2.87 5.15 3.47
N ALA A 204 3.73 4.34 4.09
CA ALA A 204 4.37 3.18 3.44
C ALA A 204 3.35 2.10 3.07
N HIS A 205 2.39 1.80 3.95
CA HIS A 205 1.28 0.89 3.66
C HIS A 205 0.40 1.43 2.53
N ALA A 206 0.10 2.74 2.54
CA ALA A 206 -0.69 3.38 1.49
C ALA A 206 0.02 3.34 0.14
N VAL A 207 1.32 3.66 0.06
CA VAL A 207 2.13 3.59 -1.17
C VAL A 207 2.15 2.16 -1.71
N TRP A 208 2.45 1.17 -0.87
CA TRP A 208 2.41 -0.24 -1.25
C TRP A 208 1.03 -0.63 -1.80
N SER A 209 -0.03 -0.21 -1.13
CA SER A 209 -1.41 -0.50 -1.52
C SER A 209 -1.78 0.14 -2.85
N ILE A 210 -1.39 1.40 -3.10
CA ILE A 210 -1.65 2.11 -4.36
C ILE A 210 -0.93 1.44 -5.54
N ILE A 211 0.34 1.06 -5.37
CA ILE A 211 1.10 0.36 -6.42
C ILE A 211 0.39 -0.94 -6.81
N ASN A 212 -0.02 -1.73 -5.83
CA ASN A 212 -0.73 -2.98 -6.09
C ASN A 212 -2.16 -2.76 -6.59
N ALA A 213 -2.89 -1.73 -6.08
CA ALA A 213 -4.23 -1.39 -6.54
C ALA A 213 -4.26 -0.97 -8.02
N ARG A 214 -3.25 -0.24 -8.51
CA ARG A 214 -3.10 0.10 -9.94
C ARG A 214 -3.01 -1.16 -10.80
N ARG A 215 -2.08 -2.05 -10.46
CA ARG A 215 -1.90 -3.34 -11.16
C ARG A 215 -3.18 -4.18 -11.13
N ILE A 216 -3.82 -4.31 -9.97
CA ILE A 216 -5.06 -5.07 -9.78
C ILE A 216 -6.21 -4.45 -10.59
N SER A 217 -6.32 -3.11 -10.62
CA SER A 217 -7.34 -2.41 -11.42
C SER A 217 -7.15 -2.64 -12.93
N ASP A 218 -5.90 -2.70 -13.39
CA ASP A 218 -5.60 -3.02 -14.80
C ASP A 218 -5.98 -4.47 -15.14
N TRP A 219 -5.62 -5.42 -14.27
CA TRP A 219 -6.01 -6.82 -14.43
C TRP A 219 -7.54 -7.03 -14.35
N ALA A 220 -8.24 -6.25 -13.51
CA ALA A 220 -9.70 -6.34 -13.42
C ALA A 220 -10.39 -6.07 -14.78
N ASP A 221 -9.90 -5.10 -15.56
CA ASP A 221 -10.42 -4.83 -16.89
C ASP A 221 -10.12 -5.98 -17.87
N VAL A 222 -8.90 -6.52 -17.85
CA VAL A 222 -8.49 -7.64 -18.73
C VAL A 222 -9.31 -8.90 -18.44
N ILE A 223 -9.38 -9.28 -17.17
CA ILE A 223 -10.10 -10.47 -16.72
C ILE A 223 -11.60 -10.30 -16.93
N GLY A 224 -12.15 -9.12 -16.64
CA GLY A 224 -13.54 -8.80 -16.90
C GLY A 224 -13.89 -8.89 -18.39
N THR A 225 -12.99 -8.47 -19.28
CA THR A 225 -13.15 -8.61 -20.73
C THR A 225 -13.14 -10.07 -21.15
N MET A 226 -12.18 -10.87 -20.65
CA MET A 226 -12.16 -12.32 -20.91
C MET A 226 -13.43 -13.00 -20.41
N SER A 227 -13.91 -12.66 -19.22
CA SER A 227 -15.17 -13.15 -18.66
C SER A 227 -16.38 -12.75 -19.50
N LEU A 228 -16.42 -11.51 -20.02
CA LEU A 228 -17.49 -11.01 -20.87
C LEU A 228 -17.60 -11.81 -22.18
N GLU A 229 -16.47 -12.05 -22.83
CA GLU A 229 -16.43 -12.85 -24.06
C GLU A 229 -16.75 -14.32 -23.77
N ALA A 230 -16.20 -14.90 -22.72
CA ALA A 230 -16.50 -16.26 -22.30
C ALA A 230 -18.00 -16.45 -21.98
N TYR A 231 -18.68 -15.41 -21.47
CA TYR A 231 -20.12 -15.40 -21.20
C TYR A 231 -20.97 -15.08 -22.44
N ASP A 232 -20.36 -14.88 -23.61
CA ASP A 232 -21.01 -14.42 -24.84
C ASP A 232 -21.71 -13.06 -24.64
N GLY A 233 -21.04 -12.12 -23.95
CA GLY A 233 -21.61 -10.84 -23.60
C GLY A 233 -21.66 -9.84 -24.75
N ARG A 234 -22.40 -8.73 -24.54
CA ARG A 234 -22.65 -7.67 -25.54
C ARG A 234 -21.64 -6.53 -25.38
N ILE A 235 -21.26 -5.91 -26.51
CA ILE A 235 -20.31 -4.77 -26.52
C ILE A 235 -21.00 -3.41 -26.38
N GLU A 236 -22.30 -3.31 -26.64
CA GLU A 236 -23.03 -2.03 -26.71
C GLU A 236 -22.98 -1.24 -25.39
N PRO A 237 -22.95 -1.86 -24.19
CA PRO A 237 -22.79 -1.12 -22.93
C PRO A 237 -21.49 -0.34 -22.82
N PHE A 238 -20.48 -0.63 -23.64
CA PHE A 238 -19.16 0.00 -23.59
C PHE A 238 -19.00 1.10 -24.65
N LEU A 239 -19.99 1.32 -25.53
CA LEU A 239 -19.90 2.32 -26.59
C LEU A 239 -19.78 3.74 -26.05
N PRO A 240 -18.94 4.61 -26.68
CA PRO A 240 -18.68 5.97 -26.20
C PRO A 240 -19.92 6.83 -25.98
N GLN A 241 -20.98 6.57 -26.75
CA GLN A 241 -22.27 7.29 -26.66
C GLN A 241 -22.87 7.19 -25.24
N VAL A 242 -22.79 6.00 -24.63
CA VAL A 242 -23.29 5.75 -23.26
C VAL A 242 -22.53 6.60 -22.23
N HIS A 243 -21.22 6.72 -22.40
CA HIS A 243 -20.33 7.32 -21.39
C HIS A 243 -20.23 8.85 -21.53
N ARG A 244 -20.52 9.41 -22.73
CA ARG A 244 -20.57 10.87 -22.94
C ARG A 244 -21.72 11.55 -22.19
N VAL A 245 -22.83 10.86 -21.97
CA VAL A 245 -23.99 11.41 -21.25
C VAL A 245 -23.89 11.26 -19.72
N ARG A 246 -22.87 10.53 -19.24
CA ARG A 246 -22.51 10.38 -17.81
C ARG A 246 -20.99 10.37 -17.67
N PRO A 247 -20.31 11.52 -17.77
CA PRO A 247 -18.89 11.62 -18.08
C PRO A 247 -17.97 11.47 -16.86
N HIS A 248 -18.12 10.42 -16.05
CA HIS A 248 -17.11 10.07 -15.04
C HIS A 248 -15.85 9.56 -15.73
N GLN A 249 -14.68 10.09 -15.34
CA GLN A 249 -13.42 9.82 -16.02
C GLN A 249 -13.07 8.33 -16.01
N GLY A 250 -13.12 7.67 -14.84
CA GLY A 250 -12.82 6.24 -14.73
C GLY A 250 -13.81 5.37 -15.52
N GLN A 251 -15.09 5.77 -15.61
CA GLN A 251 -16.09 5.07 -16.42
C GLN A 251 -15.74 5.12 -17.91
N ILE A 252 -15.36 6.30 -18.44
CA ILE A 252 -14.93 6.50 -19.83
C ILE A 252 -13.67 5.68 -20.12
N GLU A 253 -12.70 5.75 -19.24
CA GLU A 253 -11.43 5.02 -19.33
C GLU A 253 -11.67 3.50 -19.39
N THR A 254 -12.43 2.96 -18.46
CA THR A 254 -12.74 1.51 -18.41
C THR A 254 -13.47 1.05 -19.67
N ALA A 255 -14.48 1.78 -20.11
CA ALA A 255 -15.23 1.44 -21.33
C ALA A 255 -14.34 1.45 -22.57
N GLY A 256 -13.50 2.46 -22.74
CA GLY A 256 -12.56 2.56 -23.86
C GLY A 256 -11.56 1.41 -23.86
N ARG A 257 -10.95 1.09 -22.70
CA ARG A 257 -10.01 -0.04 -22.56
C ARG A 257 -10.67 -1.37 -22.94
N ILE A 258 -11.89 -1.63 -22.47
CA ILE A 258 -12.60 -2.88 -22.77
C ILE A 258 -12.90 -2.98 -24.28
N LEU A 259 -13.37 -1.90 -24.91
CA LEU A 259 -13.58 -1.89 -26.36
C LEU A 259 -12.29 -2.13 -27.15
N ASP A 260 -11.18 -1.52 -26.73
CA ASP A 260 -9.89 -1.70 -27.37
C ASP A 260 -9.39 -3.15 -27.25
N MET A 261 -9.58 -3.76 -26.08
CA MET A 261 -9.21 -5.17 -25.84
C MET A 261 -10.10 -6.16 -26.62
N MET A 262 -11.30 -5.76 -27.07
CA MET A 262 -12.22 -6.62 -27.83
C MET A 262 -12.10 -6.44 -29.35
N LYS A 263 -11.24 -5.58 -29.86
CA LYS A 263 -11.03 -5.39 -31.29
C LYS A 263 -10.71 -6.70 -32.00
N ASP A 264 -11.35 -6.93 -33.14
CA ASP A 264 -11.17 -8.12 -34.00
C ASP A 264 -11.57 -9.46 -33.33
N SER A 265 -12.38 -9.43 -32.27
CA SER A 265 -12.91 -10.64 -31.64
C SER A 265 -14.05 -11.23 -32.50
N GLN A 266 -13.92 -12.52 -32.86
CA GLN A 266 -14.97 -13.30 -33.49
C GLN A 266 -16.17 -13.55 -32.57
N ILE A 267 -15.86 -13.72 -31.25
CA ILE A 267 -16.88 -13.94 -30.22
C ILE A 267 -17.71 -12.66 -30.04
N ALA A 268 -17.08 -11.50 -29.98
CA ALA A 268 -17.77 -10.21 -29.84
C ALA A 268 -18.63 -9.90 -31.08
N ALA A 269 -18.14 -10.21 -32.28
CA ALA A 269 -18.84 -9.99 -33.54
C ALA A 269 -20.01 -10.96 -33.80
N ASN A 270 -20.07 -12.09 -33.04
CA ASN A 270 -21.13 -13.07 -33.22
C ASN A 270 -22.50 -12.53 -32.80
N ALA A 271 -23.56 -12.92 -33.53
CA ALA A 271 -24.93 -12.50 -33.21
C ALA A 271 -25.37 -12.99 -31.84
N LYS A 272 -25.95 -12.10 -31.03
CA LYS A 272 -26.40 -12.41 -29.67
C LYS A 272 -27.88 -12.76 -29.63
N SER A 273 -28.23 -13.88 -29.02
CA SER A 273 -29.61 -14.34 -28.85
C SER A 273 -30.37 -13.64 -27.71
N HIS A 274 -29.67 -12.88 -26.87
CA HIS A 274 -30.22 -12.22 -25.68
C HIS A 274 -30.24 -10.68 -25.85
N VAL A 275 -31.13 -10.02 -25.11
CA VAL A 275 -31.36 -8.58 -25.22
C VAL A 275 -30.31 -7.79 -24.41
N GLN A 276 -29.93 -8.28 -23.22
CA GLN A 276 -28.98 -7.62 -22.34
C GLN A 276 -28.23 -8.60 -21.42
N ASP A 277 -27.09 -8.15 -20.89
CA ASP A 277 -26.29 -8.90 -19.95
C ASP A 277 -26.65 -8.58 -18.48
N PRO A 278 -26.31 -9.48 -17.54
CA PRO A 278 -26.32 -9.17 -16.11
C PRO A 278 -25.44 -7.97 -15.78
N TYR A 279 -25.74 -7.28 -14.67
CA TYR A 279 -25.02 -6.07 -14.27
C TYR A 279 -23.52 -6.30 -14.05
N SER A 280 -23.11 -7.48 -13.58
CA SER A 280 -21.70 -7.80 -13.38
C SER A 280 -20.85 -7.74 -14.67
N PHE A 281 -21.48 -7.80 -15.83
CA PHE A 281 -20.84 -7.58 -17.14
C PHE A 281 -21.10 -6.17 -17.66
N ARG A 282 -22.35 -5.77 -17.86
CA ARG A 282 -22.67 -4.50 -18.52
C ARG A 282 -22.40 -3.26 -17.68
N CYS A 283 -22.25 -3.38 -16.36
CA CYS A 283 -21.91 -2.27 -15.45
C CYS A 283 -20.43 -2.24 -15.06
N MET A 284 -19.55 -3.00 -15.71
CA MET A 284 -18.10 -2.90 -15.47
C MET A 284 -17.58 -1.45 -15.59
N PRO A 285 -17.95 -0.65 -16.60
CA PRO A 285 -17.47 0.73 -16.69
C PRO A 285 -17.82 1.58 -15.45
N GLN A 286 -18.99 1.40 -14.88
CA GLN A 286 -19.44 2.15 -13.72
C GLN A 286 -18.70 1.72 -12.45
N VAL A 287 -18.53 0.42 -12.22
CA VAL A 287 -17.93 -0.11 -11.00
C VAL A 287 -16.40 0.00 -11.02
N HIS A 288 -15.76 -0.49 -12.09
CA HIS A 288 -14.30 -0.38 -12.23
C HIS A 288 -13.88 1.10 -12.33
N GLY A 289 -14.71 1.92 -13.03
CA GLY A 289 -14.47 3.35 -13.15
C GLY A 289 -14.51 4.08 -11.81
N ALA A 290 -15.48 3.78 -10.96
CA ALA A 290 -15.54 4.36 -9.61
C ALA A 290 -14.30 4.01 -8.77
N ALA A 291 -13.81 2.76 -8.88
CA ALA A 291 -12.56 2.35 -8.21
C ALA A 291 -11.34 3.12 -8.74
N LYS A 292 -11.24 3.34 -10.07
CA LYS A 292 -10.16 4.14 -10.68
C LYS A 292 -10.20 5.60 -10.24
N ASP A 293 -11.39 6.23 -10.17
CA ASP A 293 -11.53 7.61 -9.73
C ASP A 293 -11.14 7.76 -8.26
N THR A 294 -11.53 6.80 -7.40
CA THR A 294 -11.12 6.76 -6.00
C THR A 294 -9.60 6.58 -5.87
N LEU A 295 -9.01 5.63 -6.61
CA LEU A 295 -7.57 5.38 -6.60
C LEU A 295 -6.77 6.63 -7.04
N ARG A 296 -7.27 7.40 -7.99
CA ARG A 296 -6.66 8.66 -8.45
C ARG A 296 -6.66 9.71 -7.35
N TYR A 297 -7.80 9.90 -6.68
CA TYR A 297 -7.91 10.81 -5.54
C TYR A 297 -6.96 10.40 -4.40
N VAL A 298 -7.00 9.14 -3.98
CA VAL A 298 -6.14 8.63 -2.89
C VAL A 298 -4.67 8.79 -3.25
N SER A 299 -4.29 8.48 -4.49
CA SER A 299 -2.91 8.67 -4.96
C SER A 299 -2.44 10.12 -4.80
N SER A 300 -3.27 11.11 -5.14
CA SER A 300 -2.90 12.53 -5.02
C SER A 300 -2.69 12.96 -3.56
N VAL A 301 -3.51 12.47 -2.64
CA VAL A 301 -3.35 12.76 -1.21
C VAL A 301 -2.06 12.13 -0.66
N ILE A 302 -1.81 10.86 -0.98
CA ILE A 302 -0.60 10.16 -0.51
C ILE A 302 0.67 10.75 -1.14
N GLU A 303 0.63 11.21 -2.39
CA GLU A 303 1.78 11.93 -2.97
C GLU A 303 2.08 13.24 -2.23
N THR A 304 1.08 13.95 -1.72
CA THR A 304 1.31 15.10 -0.85
C THR A 304 1.97 14.68 0.46
N GLU A 305 1.46 13.63 1.09
CA GLU A 305 1.97 13.16 2.39
C GLU A 305 3.44 12.71 2.33
N ILE A 306 3.82 11.96 1.31
CA ILE A 306 5.22 11.48 1.17
C ILE A 306 6.22 12.61 0.85
N ASN A 307 5.73 13.80 0.53
CA ASN A 307 6.50 15.03 0.30
C ASN A 307 6.38 16.02 1.47
N SER A 308 6.00 15.55 2.66
CA SER A 308 5.73 16.41 3.82
C SER A 308 6.69 16.14 4.97
N ALA A 309 6.95 17.19 5.77
CA ALA A 309 7.57 17.06 7.09
C ALA A 309 6.46 16.83 8.12
N THR A 310 6.42 15.64 8.70
CA THR A 310 5.30 15.15 9.51
C THR A 310 5.68 14.88 10.98
N ASP A 311 6.83 15.39 11.43
CA ASP A 311 7.20 15.34 12.84
C ASP A 311 6.84 16.63 13.60
N ASN A 312 7.03 16.63 14.91
CA ASN A 312 6.74 17.76 15.81
C ASN A 312 7.77 17.79 16.96
N PRO A 313 8.21 18.97 17.43
CA PRO A 313 7.96 20.31 16.85
C PRO A 313 8.69 20.50 15.51
N THR A 314 8.11 21.34 14.66
CA THR A 314 8.72 21.69 13.38
C THR A 314 9.68 22.86 13.57
N VAL A 315 10.87 22.77 12.99
CA VAL A 315 11.95 23.75 13.12
C VAL A 315 12.08 24.56 11.82
N PHE A 316 12.09 25.88 11.93
CA PHE A 316 12.21 26.82 10.82
C PHE A 316 13.42 27.73 11.05
N PRO A 317 14.63 27.30 10.60
CA PRO A 317 15.86 28.05 10.87
C PRO A 317 15.88 29.46 10.27
N ASP A 318 15.25 29.66 9.10
CA ASP A 318 15.25 30.93 8.40
C ASP A 318 14.33 31.97 9.06
N GLU A 319 13.27 31.51 9.70
CA GLU A 319 12.28 32.34 10.40
C GLU A 319 12.58 32.48 11.90
N ASP A 320 13.64 31.82 12.37
CA ASP A 320 14.01 31.78 13.79
C ASP A 320 12.90 31.19 14.68
N LEU A 321 12.18 30.15 14.20
CA LEU A 321 11.02 29.57 14.87
C LEU A 321 11.17 28.09 15.17
N ILE A 322 10.59 27.67 16.30
CA ILE A 322 10.33 26.27 16.65
C ILE A 322 8.86 26.21 17.08
N ILE A 323 8.04 25.45 16.33
CA ILE A 323 6.59 25.45 16.50
C ILE A 323 6.09 24.05 16.81
N SER A 324 5.39 23.88 17.93
CA SER A 324 4.62 22.67 18.20
C SER A 324 3.25 22.77 17.53
N ALA A 325 2.97 21.80 16.63
CA ALA A 325 1.76 21.75 15.81
C ALA A 325 1.30 20.30 15.64
N GLY A 326 0.40 20.02 14.70
CA GLY A 326 -0.26 18.73 14.51
C GLY A 326 0.07 18.01 13.20
N ASN A 327 1.22 18.29 12.56
CA ASN A 327 1.57 17.70 11.26
C ASN A 327 1.77 16.16 11.29
N PHE A 328 1.85 15.59 12.47
CA PHE A 328 1.90 14.15 12.69
C PHE A 328 0.54 13.46 12.63
N HIS A 329 -0.57 14.22 12.65
CA HIS A 329 -1.90 13.63 12.75
C HIS A 329 -2.26 12.85 11.47
N GLY A 330 -2.63 11.57 11.63
CA GLY A 330 -2.84 10.66 10.51
C GLY A 330 -4.16 10.84 9.75
N GLU A 331 -5.08 11.71 10.19
CA GLU A 331 -6.41 11.86 9.60
C GLU A 331 -6.42 12.14 8.09
N PRO A 332 -5.53 13.03 7.55
CA PRO A 332 -5.50 13.29 6.11
C PRO A 332 -5.31 12.05 5.24
N ILE A 333 -4.69 10.99 5.77
CA ILE A 333 -4.43 9.75 5.04
C ILE A 333 -5.28 8.56 5.53
N ALA A 334 -5.83 8.61 6.74
CA ALA A 334 -6.70 7.57 7.27
C ALA A 334 -8.01 7.43 6.45
N ILE A 335 -8.70 8.53 6.21
CA ILE A 335 -9.93 8.58 5.41
C ILE A 335 -9.69 8.06 3.98
N PRO A 336 -8.69 8.55 3.21
CA PRO A 336 -8.41 8.02 1.88
C PRO A 336 -8.08 6.53 1.85
N MET A 337 -7.38 6.00 2.85
CA MET A 337 -7.09 4.56 2.92
C MET A 337 -8.36 3.72 3.13
N ASP A 338 -9.28 4.15 3.97
CA ASP A 338 -10.60 3.49 4.11
C ASP A 338 -11.41 3.58 2.82
N MET A 339 -11.40 4.72 2.13
CA MET A 339 -12.05 4.87 0.82
C MET A 339 -11.45 3.92 -0.22
N LEU A 340 -10.13 3.75 -0.26
CA LEU A 340 -9.49 2.82 -1.17
C LEU A 340 -9.83 1.37 -0.84
N ALA A 341 -9.93 1.00 0.43
CA ALA A 341 -10.36 -0.34 0.84
C ALA A 341 -11.78 -0.66 0.31
N ILE A 342 -12.71 0.28 0.42
CA ILE A 342 -14.07 0.15 -0.12
C ILE A 342 -14.03 -0.01 -1.64
N ALA A 343 -13.29 0.84 -2.34
CA ALA A 343 -13.18 0.82 -3.80
C ALA A 343 -12.61 -0.50 -4.34
N MET A 344 -11.57 -1.03 -3.69
CA MET A 344 -10.96 -2.31 -4.09
C MET A 344 -11.86 -3.51 -3.74
N SER A 345 -12.62 -3.44 -2.66
CA SER A 345 -13.62 -4.44 -2.32
C SER A 345 -14.72 -4.53 -3.39
N GLU A 346 -15.13 -3.42 -4.01
CA GLU A 346 -16.12 -3.42 -5.09
C GLU A 346 -15.61 -4.10 -6.38
N LEU A 347 -14.30 -4.00 -6.67
CA LEU A 347 -13.71 -4.79 -7.76
C LEU A 347 -13.82 -6.30 -7.48
N SER A 348 -13.58 -6.72 -6.24
CA SER A 348 -13.74 -8.13 -5.87
C SER A 348 -15.20 -8.57 -5.85
N ASN A 349 -16.14 -7.71 -5.43
CA ASN A 349 -17.56 -7.99 -5.44
C ASN A 349 -18.09 -8.27 -6.86
N ILE A 350 -17.80 -7.38 -7.81
CA ILE A 350 -18.28 -7.56 -9.18
C ILE A 350 -17.58 -8.73 -9.88
N SER A 351 -16.31 -8.99 -9.57
CA SER A 351 -15.54 -10.15 -10.03
C SER A 351 -16.20 -11.46 -9.59
N GLU A 352 -16.50 -11.61 -8.31
CA GLU A 352 -17.15 -12.79 -7.76
C GLU A 352 -18.52 -13.03 -8.42
N ARG A 353 -19.31 -11.98 -8.69
CA ARG A 353 -20.57 -12.10 -9.43
C ARG A 353 -20.37 -12.62 -10.87
N ARG A 354 -19.29 -12.26 -11.55
CA ARG A 354 -18.93 -12.83 -12.84
C ARG A 354 -18.55 -14.30 -12.74
N ILE A 355 -17.74 -14.69 -11.74
CA ILE A 355 -17.41 -16.10 -11.46
C ILE A 355 -18.70 -16.92 -11.32
N TYR A 356 -19.64 -16.46 -10.50
CA TYR A 356 -20.93 -17.12 -10.29
C TYR A 356 -21.70 -17.30 -11.60
N ARG A 357 -21.69 -16.29 -12.49
CA ARG A 357 -22.37 -16.36 -13.79
C ARG A 357 -21.71 -17.34 -14.75
N LEU A 358 -20.39 -17.38 -14.78
CA LEU A 358 -19.64 -18.30 -15.65
C LEU A 358 -19.94 -19.77 -15.33
N ILE A 359 -20.07 -20.11 -14.03
CA ILE A 359 -20.31 -21.50 -13.61
C ILE A 359 -21.79 -21.92 -13.63
N SER A 360 -22.70 -21.02 -13.95
CA SER A 360 -24.15 -21.24 -13.78
C SER A 360 -24.83 -22.08 -14.89
N GLY A 361 -24.09 -22.59 -15.86
CA GLY A 361 -24.65 -23.36 -16.99
C GLY A 361 -25.50 -22.53 -17.95
N GLN A 362 -25.29 -21.20 -18.02
CA GLN A 362 -25.99 -20.27 -18.89
C GLN A 362 -25.17 -19.94 -20.15
N ARG A 363 -25.82 -19.39 -21.14
CA ARG A 363 -25.18 -18.90 -22.37
C ARG A 363 -24.38 -19.99 -23.12
N GLY A 364 -24.80 -21.26 -23.04
CA GLY A 364 -24.14 -22.38 -23.69
C GLY A 364 -22.87 -22.86 -22.98
N LEU A 365 -22.54 -22.32 -21.77
CA LEU A 365 -21.49 -22.87 -20.92
C LEU A 365 -22.03 -24.10 -20.16
N PRO A 366 -21.22 -25.15 -19.95
CA PRO A 366 -21.62 -26.24 -19.08
C PRO A 366 -21.67 -25.79 -17.61
N SER A 367 -22.57 -26.39 -16.82
CA SER A 367 -22.64 -26.16 -15.39
C SER A 367 -21.26 -26.46 -14.74
N PHE A 368 -20.79 -25.54 -13.92
CA PHE A 368 -19.49 -25.62 -13.24
C PHE A 368 -18.27 -25.73 -14.16
N LEU A 369 -18.41 -25.35 -15.46
CA LEU A 369 -17.34 -25.34 -16.46
C LEU A 369 -16.60 -26.68 -16.61
N ILE A 370 -17.33 -27.82 -16.47
CA ILE A 370 -16.76 -29.16 -16.51
C ILE A 370 -17.68 -30.10 -17.31
N ALA A 371 -17.09 -31.07 -17.99
CA ALA A 371 -17.82 -32.17 -18.59
C ALA A 371 -18.22 -33.19 -17.52
N LYS A 372 -19.23 -34.03 -17.82
CA LYS A 372 -19.71 -35.08 -16.94
C LYS A 372 -20.04 -34.60 -15.53
N SER A 373 -20.85 -33.53 -15.44
CA SER A 373 -21.37 -33.02 -14.16
C SER A 373 -22.04 -34.14 -13.37
N GLY A 374 -21.84 -34.15 -12.05
CA GLY A 374 -22.29 -35.17 -11.13
C GLY A 374 -21.16 -36.11 -10.66
N ILE A 375 -20.35 -36.60 -11.58
CA ILE A 375 -19.09 -37.30 -11.22
C ILE A 375 -17.99 -36.26 -10.97
N ASN A 376 -18.02 -35.14 -11.71
CA ASN A 376 -17.15 -33.99 -11.54
C ASN A 376 -17.91 -32.81 -10.92
N SER A 377 -17.32 -32.13 -9.97
CA SER A 377 -17.81 -30.89 -9.35
C SER A 377 -17.27 -29.63 -10.05
N GLY A 378 -16.15 -29.75 -10.76
CA GLY A 378 -15.52 -28.69 -11.52
C GLY A 378 -15.24 -27.44 -10.71
N PHE A 379 -15.66 -26.28 -11.24
CA PHE A 379 -15.39 -24.97 -10.66
C PHE A 379 -16.43 -24.50 -9.61
N MET A 380 -17.21 -25.42 -9.03
CA MET A 380 -18.18 -25.10 -7.98
C MET A 380 -17.49 -24.46 -6.76
N ILE A 381 -16.47 -25.10 -6.21
CA ILE A 381 -15.82 -24.69 -4.97
C ILE A 381 -14.84 -23.50 -5.13
N PRO A 382 -14.14 -23.30 -6.25
CA PRO A 382 -13.45 -22.03 -6.50
C PRO A 382 -14.36 -20.78 -6.35
N GLN A 383 -15.63 -20.84 -6.76
CA GLN A 383 -16.58 -19.74 -6.51
C GLN A 383 -16.87 -19.57 -5.00
N TYR A 384 -17.03 -20.65 -4.24
CA TYR A 384 -17.23 -20.56 -2.79
C TYR A 384 -16.02 -19.88 -2.12
N THR A 385 -14.81 -20.20 -2.56
CA THR A 385 -13.58 -19.57 -2.08
C THR A 385 -13.62 -18.06 -2.37
N ALA A 386 -13.95 -17.64 -3.58
CA ALA A 386 -14.10 -16.23 -3.94
C ALA A 386 -15.17 -15.54 -3.07
N ALA A 387 -16.34 -16.15 -2.90
CA ALA A 387 -17.43 -15.61 -2.08
C ALA A 387 -17.03 -15.44 -0.61
N SER A 388 -16.28 -16.41 -0.03
CA SER A 388 -15.79 -16.31 1.35
C SER A 388 -14.81 -15.15 1.53
N ILE A 389 -13.91 -14.93 0.56
CA ILE A 389 -12.94 -13.82 0.57
C ILE A 389 -13.66 -12.47 0.47
N VAL A 390 -14.65 -12.35 -0.41
CA VAL A 390 -15.49 -11.14 -0.54
C VAL A 390 -16.23 -10.86 0.77
N SER A 391 -16.80 -11.87 1.40
CA SER A 391 -17.46 -11.74 2.71
C SER A 391 -16.49 -11.24 3.81
N GLN A 392 -15.25 -11.74 3.83
CA GLN A 392 -14.21 -11.26 4.75
C GLN A 392 -13.89 -9.77 4.48
N SER A 393 -13.72 -9.40 3.21
CA SER A 393 -13.40 -8.01 2.82
C SER A 393 -14.48 -7.03 3.24
N LYS A 394 -15.76 -7.43 3.28
CA LYS A 394 -16.85 -6.60 3.80
C LYS A 394 -16.59 -6.12 5.24
N GLY A 395 -16.15 -7.02 6.12
CA GLY A 395 -15.78 -6.66 7.50
C GLY A 395 -14.57 -5.72 7.55
N LEU A 396 -13.57 -5.97 6.70
CA LEU A 396 -12.36 -5.15 6.60
C LEU A 396 -12.63 -3.74 6.05
N CYS A 397 -13.71 -3.52 5.33
CA CYS A 397 -14.11 -2.22 4.79
C CYS A 397 -14.90 -1.35 5.79
N THR A 398 -15.18 -1.82 7.01
CA THR A 398 -15.68 -0.93 8.07
C THR A 398 -14.64 0.15 8.34
N PRO A 399 -14.96 1.46 8.18
CA PRO A 399 -13.94 2.50 8.30
C PRO A 399 -13.31 2.52 9.69
N ALA A 400 -11.97 2.56 9.75
CA ALA A 400 -11.25 2.75 11.01
C ALA A 400 -11.12 4.23 11.36
N SER A 401 -11.10 5.10 10.35
CA SER A 401 -10.98 6.56 10.50
C SER A 401 -12.18 7.23 11.19
N VAL A 402 -13.27 6.52 11.44
CA VAL A 402 -14.42 7.04 12.19
C VAL A 402 -14.32 6.81 13.71
N ASP A 403 -13.27 6.11 14.17
CA ASP A 403 -13.05 5.78 15.57
C ASP A 403 -11.98 6.69 16.18
N SER A 404 -12.11 6.98 17.47
CA SER A 404 -11.15 7.78 18.22
C SER A 404 -11.17 7.38 19.69
N ILE A 405 -9.98 7.03 20.23
CA ILE A 405 -9.78 6.64 21.63
C ILE A 405 -8.76 7.58 22.25
N PRO A 406 -9.12 8.38 23.29
CA PRO A 406 -8.19 9.30 23.92
C PRO A 406 -7.03 8.55 24.60
N SER A 407 -5.84 9.12 24.50
CA SER A 407 -4.61 8.58 25.10
C SER A 407 -3.79 9.66 25.78
N SER A 408 -2.66 9.29 26.43
CA SER A 408 -1.71 10.22 27.05
C SER A 408 -2.38 11.18 28.02
N GLN A 409 -3.22 10.66 28.96
CA GLN A 409 -3.99 11.45 29.94
C GLN A 409 -4.88 12.52 29.26
N SER A 410 -5.49 12.18 28.13
CA SER A 410 -6.31 13.05 27.30
C SER A 410 -5.57 14.23 26.64
N GLN A 411 -4.24 14.22 26.59
CA GLN A 411 -3.47 15.16 25.78
C GLN A 411 -3.70 14.86 24.26
N GLU A 412 -3.88 13.59 23.93
CA GLU A 412 -4.23 13.09 22.60
C GLU A 412 -5.71 12.67 22.64
N ASP A 413 -6.62 13.64 22.68
CA ASP A 413 -8.06 13.47 22.90
C ASP A 413 -8.83 13.16 21.59
N HIS A 414 -8.19 13.34 20.43
CA HIS A 414 -8.68 12.94 19.11
C HIS A 414 -7.55 12.30 18.29
N VAL A 415 -7.77 11.08 17.79
CA VAL A 415 -6.79 10.27 17.07
C VAL A 415 -7.40 9.72 15.78
N SER A 416 -6.58 9.42 14.77
CA SER A 416 -7.03 9.07 13.42
C SER A 416 -7.36 7.59 13.20
N MET A 417 -6.84 6.69 14.03
CA MET A 417 -6.80 5.24 13.79
C MET A 417 -6.25 4.85 12.40
N GLY A 418 -5.44 5.72 11.80
CA GLY A 418 -4.92 5.55 10.45
C GLY A 418 -4.03 4.31 10.27
N ALA A 419 -3.35 3.86 11.33
CA ALA A 419 -2.58 2.61 11.29
C ALA A 419 -3.50 1.38 11.08
N ASN A 420 -4.69 1.38 11.70
CA ASN A 420 -5.69 0.35 11.47
C ASN A 420 -6.28 0.43 10.05
N ALA A 421 -6.55 1.63 9.53
CA ALA A 421 -6.94 1.83 8.14
C ALA A 421 -5.88 1.27 7.18
N ALA A 422 -4.59 1.56 7.44
CA ALA A 422 -3.46 1.13 6.64
C ALA A 422 -3.29 -0.40 6.58
N THR A 423 -3.27 -1.06 7.74
CA THR A 423 -3.04 -2.51 7.83
C THR A 423 -4.19 -3.33 7.26
N LYS A 424 -5.44 -2.92 7.47
CA LYS A 424 -6.58 -3.62 6.86
C LYS A 424 -6.70 -3.39 5.36
N LEU A 425 -6.29 -2.20 4.84
CA LEU A 425 -6.24 -1.94 3.40
C LEU A 425 -5.34 -2.95 2.68
N VAL A 426 -4.15 -3.24 3.22
CA VAL A 426 -3.26 -4.28 2.66
C VAL A 426 -3.98 -5.61 2.52
N LYS A 427 -4.74 -6.04 3.52
CA LYS A 427 -5.52 -7.29 3.48
C LYS A 427 -6.61 -7.26 2.41
N VAL A 428 -7.29 -6.12 2.22
CA VAL A 428 -8.30 -5.97 1.17
C VAL A 428 -7.65 -6.05 -0.21
N ILE A 429 -6.50 -5.43 -0.42
CA ILE A 429 -5.72 -5.51 -1.67
C ILE A 429 -5.38 -6.97 -2.00
N GLU A 430 -4.83 -7.71 -1.03
CA GLU A 430 -4.51 -9.14 -1.21
C GLU A 430 -5.76 -9.99 -1.50
N ASN A 431 -6.84 -9.73 -0.83
CA ASN A 431 -8.11 -10.42 -1.05
C ASN A 431 -8.65 -10.15 -2.46
N THR A 432 -8.60 -8.90 -2.92
CA THR A 432 -9.03 -8.53 -4.28
C THR A 432 -8.17 -9.23 -5.33
N GLU A 433 -6.84 -9.28 -5.15
CA GLU A 433 -5.93 -10.02 -6.02
C GLU A 433 -6.32 -11.50 -6.12
N ARG A 434 -6.62 -12.16 -4.99
CA ARG A 434 -7.03 -13.58 -4.97
C ARG A 434 -8.37 -13.81 -5.67
N VAL A 435 -9.35 -12.93 -5.49
CA VAL A 435 -10.65 -13.05 -6.17
C VAL A 435 -10.49 -12.89 -7.66
N LEU A 436 -9.71 -11.93 -8.14
CA LEU A 436 -9.40 -11.76 -9.56
C LEU A 436 -8.62 -12.95 -10.13
N ALA A 437 -7.71 -13.54 -9.37
CA ALA A 437 -7.01 -14.75 -9.79
C ALA A 437 -7.96 -15.94 -9.97
N ILE A 438 -8.96 -16.08 -9.08
CA ILE A 438 -10.02 -17.09 -9.22
C ILE A 438 -10.89 -16.77 -10.44
N GLU A 439 -11.20 -15.49 -10.70
CA GLU A 439 -11.95 -15.11 -11.91
C GLU A 439 -11.16 -15.45 -13.17
N LEU A 440 -9.86 -15.14 -13.23
CA LEU A 440 -9.01 -15.50 -14.37
C LEU A 440 -9.02 -17.01 -14.62
N PHE A 441 -8.93 -17.82 -13.56
CA PHE A 441 -8.98 -19.28 -13.66
C PHE A 441 -10.31 -19.76 -14.25
N ASN A 442 -11.43 -19.18 -13.81
CA ASN A 442 -12.77 -19.48 -14.34
C ASN A 442 -12.96 -18.96 -15.77
N ALA A 443 -12.54 -17.72 -16.05
CA ALA A 443 -12.72 -17.08 -17.34
C ALA A 443 -11.93 -17.80 -18.46
N ALA A 444 -10.66 -18.13 -18.17
CA ALA A 444 -9.85 -18.90 -19.08
C ALA A 444 -10.46 -20.29 -19.38
N GLN A 445 -10.98 -20.97 -18.35
CA GLN A 445 -11.68 -22.24 -18.52
C GLN A 445 -12.94 -22.07 -19.39
N ALA A 446 -13.75 -21.05 -19.12
CA ALA A 446 -14.99 -20.76 -19.82
C ALA A 446 -14.76 -20.38 -21.30
N LEU A 447 -13.67 -19.67 -21.60
CA LEU A 447 -13.34 -19.23 -22.94
C LEU A 447 -13.09 -20.40 -23.90
N GLU A 448 -12.56 -21.51 -23.42
CA GLU A 448 -12.36 -22.72 -24.23
C GLU A 448 -13.67 -23.32 -24.79
N PHE A 449 -14.77 -23.15 -24.08
CA PHE A 449 -16.08 -23.61 -24.58
C PHE A 449 -16.64 -22.73 -25.70
N ARG A 450 -15.95 -21.65 -26.07
CA ARG A 450 -16.30 -20.81 -27.26
C ARG A 450 -15.63 -21.29 -28.54
N ARG A 451 -14.67 -22.19 -28.44
CA ARG A 451 -14.00 -22.72 -29.65
C ARG A 451 -15.01 -23.36 -30.61
N PRO A 452 -14.90 -23.20 -31.96
CA PRO A 452 -13.70 -22.68 -32.65
C PRO A 452 -13.63 -21.15 -32.78
N LEU A 453 -14.62 -20.37 -32.28
CA LEU A 453 -14.56 -18.91 -32.30
C LEU A 453 -13.40 -18.43 -31.43
N LYS A 454 -12.68 -17.42 -31.92
CA LYS A 454 -11.57 -16.81 -31.19
C LYS A 454 -11.97 -15.46 -30.60
N SER A 455 -11.41 -15.16 -29.46
CA SER A 455 -11.40 -13.85 -28.86
C SER A 455 -10.53 -12.87 -29.67
N SER A 456 -10.36 -11.65 -29.20
CA SER A 456 -9.42 -10.69 -29.80
C SER A 456 -7.99 -11.19 -29.73
N PRO A 457 -7.08 -10.71 -30.60
CA PRO A 457 -5.66 -11.06 -30.54
C PRO A 457 -5.01 -10.77 -29.16
N TYR A 458 -5.46 -9.68 -28.49
CA TYR A 458 -4.96 -9.33 -27.16
C TYR A 458 -5.39 -10.35 -26.09
N ILE A 459 -6.66 -10.69 -26.03
CA ILE A 459 -7.19 -11.65 -25.05
C ILE A 459 -6.69 -13.08 -25.34
N GLU A 460 -6.57 -13.48 -26.61
CA GLU A 460 -5.94 -14.76 -26.98
C GLU A 460 -4.49 -14.83 -26.50
N HIS A 461 -3.72 -13.76 -26.67
CA HIS A 461 -2.35 -13.70 -26.19
C HIS A 461 -2.27 -13.90 -24.66
N VAL A 462 -3.10 -13.17 -23.89
CA VAL A 462 -3.17 -13.32 -22.42
C VAL A 462 -3.59 -14.73 -22.03
N HIS A 463 -4.58 -15.30 -22.73
CA HIS A 463 -5.04 -16.67 -22.52
C HIS A 463 -3.94 -17.70 -22.81
N ASP A 464 -3.22 -17.56 -23.91
CA ASP A 464 -2.12 -18.46 -24.30
C ASP A 464 -0.97 -18.43 -23.29
N GLU A 465 -0.58 -17.23 -22.82
CA GLU A 465 0.44 -17.09 -21.77
C GLU A 465 -0.01 -17.72 -20.45
N TYR A 466 -1.27 -17.53 -20.08
CA TYR A 466 -1.83 -18.15 -18.89
C TYR A 466 -1.90 -19.68 -19.00
N ARG A 467 -2.26 -20.23 -20.17
CA ARG A 467 -2.34 -21.67 -20.44
C ARG A 467 -0.97 -22.38 -20.37
N LYS A 468 0.14 -21.67 -20.49
CA LYS A 468 1.48 -22.26 -20.25
C LYS A 468 1.70 -22.71 -18.80
N ILE A 469 0.95 -22.14 -17.84
CA ILE A 469 1.13 -22.37 -16.41
C ILE A 469 -0.08 -23.04 -15.75
N VAL A 470 -1.28 -22.81 -16.27
CA VAL A 470 -2.55 -23.39 -15.79
C VAL A 470 -3.25 -24.09 -16.96
N PRO A 471 -3.32 -25.45 -16.96
CA PRO A 471 -3.94 -26.20 -18.05
C PRO A 471 -5.45 -26.08 -18.06
N PHE A 472 -6.09 -26.50 -19.17
CA PHE A 472 -7.53 -26.76 -19.20
C PHE A 472 -7.86 -27.93 -18.27
N ILE A 473 -8.92 -27.82 -17.48
CA ILE A 473 -9.34 -28.81 -16.51
C ILE A 473 -10.47 -29.65 -17.15
N SER A 474 -10.15 -30.87 -17.54
CA SER A 474 -11.11 -31.81 -18.14
C SER A 474 -11.87 -32.65 -17.11
N ASP A 475 -11.24 -32.94 -15.99
CA ASP A 475 -11.76 -33.75 -14.88
C ASP A 475 -11.33 -33.13 -13.54
N ASP A 476 -12.05 -33.48 -12.45
CA ASP A 476 -11.75 -32.95 -11.13
C ASP A 476 -10.28 -33.22 -10.72
N THR A 477 -9.65 -32.19 -10.16
CA THR A 477 -8.24 -32.21 -9.76
C THR A 477 -8.02 -31.33 -8.53
N TYR A 478 -6.81 -31.38 -7.95
CA TYR A 478 -6.44 -30.51 -6.84
C TYR A 478 -6.27 -29.05 -7.33
N MET A 479 -7.26 -28.19 -7.00
CA MET A 479 -7.39 -26.85 -7.58
C MET A 479 -6.47 -25.79 -6.95
N HIS A 480 -6.11 -25.93 -5.66
CA HIS A 480 -5.33 -24.89 -4.94
C HIS A 480 -4.04 -24.47 -5.66
N PRO A 481 -3.18 -25.36 -6.18
CA PRO A 481 -1.96 -24.94 -6.87
C PRO A 481 -2.23 -24.08 -8.11
N TYR A 482 -3.36 -24.27 -8.79
CA TYR A 482 -3.72 -23.46 -9.97
C TYR A 482 -4.21 -22.08 -9.58
N ILE A 483 -4.91 -21.96 -8.43
CA ILE A 483 -5.29 -20.65 -7.89
C ILE A 483 -4.03 -19.84 -7.50
N GLU A 484 -3.06 -20.48 -6.80
CA GLU A 484 -1.80 -19.81 -6.44
C GLU A 484 -0.99 -19.40 -7.67
N LYS A 485 -0.88 -20.25 -8.70
CA LYS A 485 -0.26 -19.90 -9.98
C LYS A 485 -0.97 -18.75 -10.67
N SER A 486 -2.30 -18.64 -10.53
CA SER A 486 -3.07 -17.52 -11.06
C SER A 486 -2.73 -16.21 -10.33
N VAL A 487 -2.58 -16.25 -9.00
CA VAL A 487 -2.09 -15.11 -8.21
C VAL A 487 -0.69 -14.68 -8.67
N GLU A 488 0.23 -15.65 -8.83
CA GLU A 488 1.58 -15.38 -9.33
C GLU A 488 1.59 -14.77 -10.74
N PHE A 489 0.66 -15.19 -11.60
CA PHE A 489 0.51 -14.65 -12.95
C PHE A 489 0.13 -13.16 -12.92
N LEU A 490 -0.78 -12.77 -12.03
CA LEU A 490 -1.19 -11.36 -11.88
C LEU A 490 -0.06 -10.45 -11.35
N ARG A 491 0.98 -11.02 -10.76
CA ARG A 491 2.12 -10.28 -10.19
C ARG A 491 3.26 -10.04 -11.16
N LYS A 492 3.21 -10.66 -12.34
CA LYS A 492 4.18 -10.48 -13.43
C LYS A 492 3.81 -9.28 -14.30
#